data_77835011708ab5a51b1e70a48117fa8f
#
_entry.id   77835011708ab5a51b1e70a48117fa8f
#
_cell.length_a   1.000
_cell.length_b   1.000
_cell.length_c   1.000
_cell.angle_alpha   90.00
_cell.angle_beta   90.00
_cell.angle_gamma   90.00
#
_symmetry.space_group_name_H-M   'P 1'
#
loop_
_entity.id
_entity.type
_entity.pdbx_description
1 polymer ?
#
loop_
_entity_poly.entity_id
_entity_poly.type
_entity_poly.pdbx_seq_one_letter_code
_entity_poly.pdbx_strand_id
1 'polypeptide(L)'
;MISFSYCRSRHVSGSTKVALHFSLDDILQQWTPFLTRYKVGPRCEQALLTTLFEAGGIDTAELPVSKTSIVRKKYRIVESDAEIIREDNLDKIRGLLLIIHFDTKLVKQYRSENKVSEIKERISISVSSPDAVEPLDVLLGVLEIESSKGEEQALAIQSILENYGLVNQIIGACADTTGSNTGRYKGAIVNIIKYALDDAVLWLLCRHHIMERHIHHVMTELQGQTKSPVRSIYKHLQDIWPKIREIVDQENLRKFNWNRPEFAPGTVLNQLCNETAQFCKTALLQGTFQRGDYKYLTELTAIYLGVEVEKIQIFTARCQP
;
A
#
# COMPACT_ATOMS: atom_id res chain seq x y z
N MET A 1 -35.78 2.67 -11.98
CA MET A 1 -35.38 3.92 -11.34
C MET A 1 -36.44 4.25 -10.31
N ILE A 2 -36.23 3.92 -9.04
CA ILE A 2 -37.17 4.23 -7.96
C ILE A 2 -36.58 5.47 -7.26
N SER A 3 -37.19 6.62 -7.50
CA SER A 3 -36.83 7.89 -6.86
C SER A 3 -37.64 7.99 -5.58
N PHE A 4 -37.01 8.07 -4.45
CA PHE A 4 -37.66 8.28 -3.16
C PHE A 4 -37.54 9.73 -2.71
N SER A 5 -38.66 10.43 -2.64
CA SER A 5 -38.77 11.71 -1.95
C SER A 5 -39.59 11.50 -0.66
N TYR A 6 -38.95 11.62 0.49
CA TYR A 6 -39.63 11.55 1.77
C TYR A 6 -39.44 12.79 2.60
N CYS A 7 -40.48 13.49 2.89
CA CYS A 7 -40.52 14.61 3.81
C CYS A 7 -41.48 14.32 4.95
N ARG A 8 -41.00 14.00 6.14
CA ARG A 8 -41.80 13.93 7.36
C ARG A 8 -41.28 14.99 8.36
N SER A 9 -42.11 16.01 8.58
CA SER A 9 -41.85 17.04 9.56
C SER A 9 -42.20 16.58 10.97
N ARG A 10 -41.20 16.38 11.85
CA ARG A 10 -41.37 16.49 13.29
C ARG A 10 -40.64 17.72 13.77
N HIS A 11 -41.34 18.60 14.43
CA HIS A 11 -40.77 19.78 15.08
C HIS A 11 -39.80 19.37 16.18
N VAL A 12 -38.51 19.57 15.95
CA VAL A 12 -37.49 19.70 16.99
C VAL A 12 -36.77 21.00 16.68
N SER A 13 -36.84 21.90 17.63
CA SER A 13 -36.25 23.22 17.53
C SER A 13 -34.73 23.12 17.33
N GLY A 14 -34.21 23.71 16.27
CA GLY A 14 -32.78 23.96 16.06
C GLY A 14 -32.02 23.08 15.08
N SER A 15 -32.65 22.13 14.35
CA SER A 15 -31.94 21.34 13.35
C SER A 15 -32.27 21.78 11.93
N THR A 16 -31.25 22.13 11.16
CA THR A 16 -31.38 22.34 9.71
C THR A 16 -31.73 21.00 9.05
N LYS A 17 -32.93 20.87 8.51
CA LYS A 17 -33.33 19.68 7.75
C LYS A 17 -32.82 19.80 6.33
N VAL A 18 -31.98 18.89 5.91
CA VAL A 18 -31.51 18.77 4.52
C VAL A 18 -32.24 17.54 3.93
N ALA A 19 -32.97 17.74 2.84
CA ALA A 19 -33.54 16.66 2.06
C ALA A 19 -32.44 16.13 1.13
N LEU A 20 -32.02 14.88 1.32
CA LEU A 20 -31.06 14.21 0.44
C LEU A 20 -31.83 13.24 -0.45
N HIS A 21 -31.62 13.36 -1.77
CA HIS A 21 -32.16 12.43 -2.76
C HIS A 21 -31.03 11.52 -3.23
N PHE A 22 -31.09 10.24 -2.90
CA PHE A 22 -30.14 9.22 -3.37
C PHE A 22 -30.83 7.88 -3.56
N SER A 23 -30.33 7.08 -4.49
CA SER A 23 -30.75 5.69 -4.66
C SER A 23 -29.84 4.76 -3.84
N LEU A 24 -30.29 3.49 -3.66
CA LEU A 24 -29.45 2.45 -3.09
C LEU A 24 -28.14 2.28 -3.89
N ASP A 25 -28.22 2.43 -5.20
CA ASP A 25 -27.08 2.28 -6.09
C ASP A 25 -26.08 3.44 -5.89
N ASP A 26 -26.54 4.68 -5.72
CA ASP A 26 -25.66 5.82 -5.42
C ASP A 26 -24.92 5.64 -4.08
N ILE A 27 -25.62 5.14 -3.05
CA ILE A 27 -24.99 4.85 -1.76
C ILE A 27 -23.92 3.77 -1.93
N LEU A 28 -24.27 2.67 -2.60
CA LEU A 28 -23.33 1.57 -2.79
C LEU A 28 -22.13 1.96 -3.65
N GLN A 29 -22.34 2.81 -4.68
CA GLN A 29 -21.24 3.35 -5.50
C GLN A 29 -20.22 4.08 -4.63
N GLN A 30 -20.67 4.96 -3.75
CA GLN A 30 -19.75 5.73 -2.88
C GLN A 30 -19.20 4.90 -1.72
N TRP A 31 -19.96 3.98 -1.17
CA TRP A 31 -19.58 3.23 0.02
C TRP A 31 -18.71 2.02 -0.28
N THR A 32 -18.84 1.40 -1.45
CA THR A 32 -18.12 0.16 -1.80
C THR A 32 -16.60 0.30 -1.65
N PRO A 33 -15.92 1.34 -2.16
CA PRO A 33 -14.48 1.49 -1.97
C PRO A 33 -14.10 1.61 -0.49
N PHE A 34 -14.87 2.39 0.27
CA PHE A 34 -14.65 2.63 1.69
C PHE A 34 -14.86 1.34 2.52
N LEU A 35 -15.99 0.67 2.35
CA LEU A 35 -16.32 -0.55 3.09
C LEU A 35 -15.35 -1.69 2.75
N THR A 36 -14.87 -1.75 1.52
CA THR A 36 -13.85 -2.70 1.08
C THR A 36 -12.51 -2.42 1.75
N ARG A 37 -12.08 -1.16 1.80
CA ARG A 37 -10.84 -0.73 2.47
C ARG A 37 -10.85 -1.10 3.95
N TYR A 38 -11.98 -0.90 4.63
CA TYR A 38 -12.13 -1.23 6.06
C TYR A 38 -12.57 -2.66 6.33
N LYS A 39 -12.61 -3.52 5.29
CA LYS A 39 -12.97 -4.94 5.39
C LYS A 39 -14.31 -5.17 6.08
N VAL A 40 -15.27 -4.30 5.85
CA VAL A 40 -16.63 -4.45 6.42
C VAL A 40 -17.32 -5.63 5.72
N GLY A 41 -17.78 -6.59 6.52
CA GLY A 41 -18.42 -7.78 5.98
C GLY A 41 -19.85 -7.53 5.50
N PRO A 42 -20.37 -8.31 4.51
CA PRO A 42 -21.69 -8.07 3.89
C PRO A 42 -22.88 -8.07 4.84
N ARG A 43 -22.79 -8.78 5.98
CA ARG A 43 -23.85 -8.74 7.01
C ARG A 43 -23.87 -7.41 7.76
N CYS A 44 -22.69 -6.87 8.06
CA CYS A 44 -22.58 -5.56 8.69
C CYS A 44 -23.04 -4.46 7.73
N GLU A 45 -22.69 -4.55 6.45
CA GLU A 45 -23.15 -3.64 5.40
C GLU A 45 -24.69 -3.67 5.29
N GLN A 46 -25.29 -4.86 5.30
CA GLN A 46 -26.74 -5.01 5.30
C GLN A 46 -27.38 -4.33 6.51
N ALA A 47 -26.85 -4.57 7.71
CA ALA A 47 -27.35 -3.97 8.93
C ALA A 47 -27.25 -2.45 8.91
N LEU A 48 -26.12 -1.90 8.47
CA LEU A 48 -25.91 -0.46 8.34
C LEU A 48 -26.90 0.18 7.37
N LEU A 49 -27.10 -0.42 6.19
CA LEU A 49 -28.05 0.08 5.20
C LEU A 49 -29.49 -0.01 5.71
N THR A 50 -29.87 -1.14 6.32
CA THR A 50 -31.20 -1.29 6.91
C THR A 50 -31.46 -0.21 7.95
N THR A 51 -30.54 -0.04 8.91
CA THR A 51 -30.67 0.99 9.97
C THR A 51 -30.75 2.40 9.38
N LEU A 52 -29.95 2.70 8.35
CA LEU A 52 -29.97 4.01 7.69
C LEU A 52 -31.31 4.29 7.03
N PHE A 53 -31.87 3.32 6.30
CA PHE A 53 -33.16 3.48 5.63
C PHE A 53 -34.33 3.58 6.63
N GLU A 54 -34.33 2.74 7.67
CA GLU A 54 -35.34 2.79 8.75
C GLU A 54 -35.30 4.14 9.49
N ALA A 55 -34.09 4.64 9.80
CA ALA A 55 -33.92 5.97 10.40
C ALA A 55 -34.43 7.09 9.48
N GLY A 56 -34.33 6.91 8.17
CA GLY A 56 -34.92 7.78 7.15
C GLY A 56 -36.44 7.61 6.98
N GLY A 57 -37.05 6.64 7.68
CA GLY A 57 -38.50 6.33 7.59
C GLY A 57 -38.91 5.55 6.33
N ILE A 58 -37.95 4.85 5.71
CA ILE A 58 -38.16 4.03 4.53
C ILE A 58 -38.41 2.59 4.99
N ASP A 59 -39.47 1.97 4.45
CA ASP A 59 -39.73 0.54 4.68
C ASP A 59 -38.72 -0.31 3.90
N THR A 60 -37.86 -1.02 4.63
CA THR A 60 -36.82 -1.86 4.05
C THR A 60 -37.38 -3.19 3.50
N ALA A 61 -38.62 -3.56 3.77
CA ALA A 61 -39.22 -4.76 3.22
C ALA A 61 -39.39 -4.69 1.68
N GLU A 62 -39.54 -3.47 1.15
CA GLU A 62 -39.67 -3.23 -0.30
C GLU A 62 -38.33 -3.02 -1.01
N LEU A 63 -37.22 -2.92 -0.26
CA LEU A 63 -35.89 -2.65 -0.81
C LEU A 63 -35.07 -3.95 -0.96
N PRO A 64 -34.32 -4.10 -2.05
CA PRO A 64 -33.44 -5.26 -2.24
C PRO A 64 -32.16 -5.18 -1.38
N VAL A 65 -32.30 -4.96 -0.08
CA VAL A 65 -31.21 -4.82 0.91
C VAL A 65 -30.80 -6.18 1.47
N SER A 66 -30.97 -7.26 0.71
CA SER A 66 -30.48 -8.57 1.13
C SER A 66 -28.94 -8.66 0.97
N LYS A 67 -28.30 -9.47 1.82
CA LYS A 67 -26.86 -9.75 1.71
C LYS A 67 -26.44 -10.10 0.29
N THR A 68 -27.20 -10.97 -0.37
CA THR A 68 -26.90 -11.43 -1.74
C THR A 68 -27.01 -10.30 -2.76
N SER A 69 -28.04 -9.46 -2.66
CA SER A 69 -28.22 -8.30 -3.54
C SER A 69 -27.09 -7.29 -3.37
N ILE A 70 -26.69 -6.98 -2.14
CA ILE A 70 -25.59 -6.08 -1.85
C ILE A 70 -24.30 -6.61 -2.46
N VAL A 71 -23.96 -7.88 -2.23
CA VAL A 71 -22.74 -8.50 -2.77
C VAL A 71 -22.74 -8.45 -4.30
N ARG A 72 -23.84 -8.79 -4.97
CA ARG A 72 -23.91 -8.74 -6.44
C ARG A 72 -23.77 -7.33 -6.98
N LYS A 73 -24.40 -6.33 -6.34
CA LYS A 73 -24.24 -4.92 -6.73
C LYS A 73 -22.82 -4.44 -6.54
N LYS A 74 -22.18 -4.77 -5.42
CA LYS A 74 -20.76 -4.44 -5.17
C LYS A 74 -19.83 -5.02 -6.22
N TYR A 75 -20.02 -6.28 -6.63
CA TYR A 75 -19.21 -6.86 -7.70
C TYR A 75 -19.33 -6.07 -9.01
N ARG A 76 -20.56 -5.68 -9.40
CA ARG A 76 -20.75 -4.87 -10.61
C ARG A 76 -20.10 -3.48 -10.51
N ILE A 77 -20.20 -2.85 -9.34
CA ILE A 77 -19.55 -1.56 -9.09
C ILE A 77 -18.04 -1.69 -9.21
N VAL A 78 -17.44 -2.68 -8.53
CA VAL A 78 -15.99 -2.91 -8.58
C VAL A 78 -15.52 -3.22 -10.01
N GLU A 79 -16.28 -4.00 -10.77
CA GLU A 79 -15.97 -4.32 -12.16
C GLU A 79 -16.04 -3.08 -13.06
N SER A 80 -17.10 -2.27 -12.92
CA SER A 80 -17.24 -1.01 -13.63
C SER A 80 -16.15 0.00 -13.28
N ASP A 81 -15.86 0.17 -11.99
CA ASP A 81 -14.82 1.09 -11.53
C ASP A 81 -13.43 0.62 -12.00
N ALA A 82 -13.18 -0.68 -12.03
CA ALA A 82 -11.92 -1.24 -12.51
C ALA A 82 -11.71 -0.95 -14.02
N GLU A 83 -12.76 -0.99 -14.82
CA GLU A 83 -12.67 -0.67 -16.25
C GLU A 83 -12.39 0.83 -16.47
N ILE A 84 -13.08 1.72 -15.74
CA ILE A 84 -12.82 3.16 -15.78
C ILE A 84 -11.36 3.48 -15.39
N ILE A 85 -10.88 2.86 -14.30
CA ILE A 85 -9.50 3.05 -13.84
C ILE A 85 -8.51 2.53 -14.88
N ARG A 86 -8.84 1.42 -15.55
CA ARG A 86 -8.00 0.87 -16.61
C ARG A 86 -7.88 1.83 -17.80
N GLU A 87 -8.99 2.39 -18.27
CA GLU A 87 -9.00 3.37 -19.35
C GLU A 87 -8.21 4.62 -18.97
N ASP A 88 -8.47 5.19 -17.81
CA ASP A 88 -7.72 6.35 -17.28
C ASP A 88 -6.21 6.07 -17.18
N ASN A 89 -5.84 4.87 -16.78
CA ASN A 89 -4.45 4.47 -16.67
C ASN A 89 -3.80 4.35 -18.05
N LEU A 90 -4.52 3.75 -19.03
CA LEU A 90 -4.04 3.66 -20.41
C LEU A 90 -3.80 5.03 -21.02
N ASP A 91 -4.70 5.99 -20.78
CA ASP A 91 -4.55 7.35 -21.31
C ASP A 91 -3.31 8.06 -20.73
N LYS A 92 -2.98 7.82 -19.46
CA LYS A 92 -1.79 8.39 -18.81
C LYS A 92 -0.48 7.88 -19.36
N ILE A 93 -0.43 6.61 -19.83
CA ILE A 93 0.80 5.93 -20.26
C ILE A 93 0.91 5.78 -21.79
N ARG A 94 -0.11 6.19 -22.52
CA ARG A 94 -0.15 6.05 -23.97
C ARG A 94 0.99 6.82 -24.65
N GLY A 95 1.78 6.10 -25.44
CA GLY A 95 2.88 6.67 -26.22
C GLY A 95 4.13 7.02 -25.42
N LEU A 96 4.17 6.72 -24.11
CA LEU A 96 5.35 6.91 -23.29
C LEU A 96 6.27 5.70 -23.35
N LEU A 97 7.57 5.92 -23.14
CA LEU A 97 8.51 4.83 -22.86
C LEU A 97 8.31 4.32 -21.44
N LEU A 98 8.20 3.01 -21.28
CA LEU A 98 7.77 2.40 -20.01
C LEU A 98 8.83 1.47 -19.44
N ILE A 99 8.92 1.47 -18.11
CA ILE A 99 9.69 0.52 -17.31
C ILE A 99 8.70 -0.33 -16.54
N ILE A 100 8.77 -1.66 -16.68
CA ILE A 100 7.95 -2.59 -15.93
C ILE A 100 8.53 -2.77 -14.53
N HIS A 101 7.69 -2.74 -13.51
CA HIS A 101 8.01 -3.15 -12.15
C HIS A 101 7.14 -4.33 -11.75
N PHE A 102 7.73 -5.35 -11.18
CA PHE A 102 6.96 -6.50 -10.71
C PHE A 102 7.54 -7.10 -9.44
N ASP A 103 6.63 -7.67 -8.63
CA ASP A 103 6.95 -8.37 -7.39
C ASP A 103 5.92 -9.45 -7.13
N THR A 104 6.34 -10.57 -6.52
CA THR A 104 5.45 -11.67 -6.18
C THR A 104 5.26 -11.77 -4.68
N LYS A 105 4.04 -12.15 -4.28
CA LYS A 105 3.70 -12.32 -2.87
C LYS A 105 2.67 -13.42 -2.68
N LEU A 106 2.91 -14.25 -1.66
CA LEU A 106 1.91 -15.18 -1.14
C LEU A 106 0.81 -14.40 -0.40
N VAL A 107 -0.41 -14.47 -0.91
CA VAL A 107 -1.56 -13.76 -0.36
C VAL A 107 -2.59 -14.77 0.13
N LYS A 108 -3.05 -14.57 1.36
CA LYS A 108 -4.14 -15.35 1.93
C LYS A 108 -5.45 -14.89 1.32
N GLN A 109 -6.09 -15.77 0.54
CA GLN A 109 -7.37 -15.52 -0.10
C GLN A 109 -8.47 -16.33 0.57
N TYR A 110 -9.58 -15.68 0.89
CA TYR A 110 -10.76 -16.33 1.42
C TYR A 110 -11.75 -16.58 0.28
N ARG A 111 -12.03 -17.85 -0.03
CA ARG A 111 -13.10 -18.22 -0.96
C ARG A 111 -14.39 -18.44 -0.17
N SER A 112 -15.37 -17.60 -0.46
CA SER A 112 -16.70 -17.66 0.19
C SER A 112 -17.47 -18.94 -0.14
N GLU A 113 -17.20 -19.56 -1.28
CA GLU A 113 -17.86 -20.77 -1.77
C GLU A 113 -17.60 -21.97 -0.87
N ASN A 114 -16.35 -22.14 -0.43
CA ASN A 114 -15.91 -23.30 0.33
C ASN A 114 -15.59 -23.00 1.80
N LYS A 115 -15.67 -21.73 2.24
CA LYS A 115 -15.25 -21.26 3.56
C LYS A 115 -13.78 -21.59 3.90
N VAL A 116 -12.96 -21.85 2.87
CA VAL A 116 -11.55 -22.24 3.02
C VAL A 116 -10.68 -21.02 2.71
N SER A 117 -9.64 -20.84 3.51
CA SER A 117 -8.61 -19.86 3.27
C SER A 117 -7.47 -20.54 2.52
N GLU A 118 -7.24 -20.15 1.28
CA GLU A 118 -6.13 -20.63 0.46
C GLU A 118 -5.02 -19.59 0.42
N ILE A 119 -3.78 -20.06 0.36
CA ILE A 119 -2.62 -19.17 0.10
C ILE A 119 -2.32 -19.29 -1.39
N LYS A 120 -2.34 -18.17 -2.10
CA LYS A 120 -2.08 -18.10 -3.54
C LYS A 120 -0.93 -17.15 -3.81
N GLU A 121 -0.09 -17.52 -4.75
CA GLU A 121 0.95 -16.66 -5.27
C GLU A 121 0.33 -15.62 -6.19
N ARG A 122 0.65 -14.34 -5.98
CA ARG A 122 0.20 -13.25 -6.85
C ARG A 122 1.38 -12.40 -7.27
N ILE A 123 1.36 -11.98 -8.53
CA ILE A 123 2.30 -11.03 -9.08
C ILE A 123 1.61 -9.68 -9.25
N SER A 124 2.18 -8.64 -8.67
CA SER A 124 1.81 -7.24 -8.95
C SER A 124 2.67 -6.72 -10.07
N ILE A 125 2.05 -6.06 -11.05
CA ILE A 125 2.73 -5.52 -12.21
C ILE A 125 2.33 -4.05 -12.33
N SER A 126 3.32 -3.17 -12.27
CA SER A 126 3.15 -1.74 -12.51
C SER A 126 4.13 -1.23 -13.57
N VAL A 127 3.88 -0.05 -14.09
CA VAL A 127 4.77 0.62 -15.02
C VAL A 127 5.05 2.03 -14.56
N SER A 128 6.27 2.48 -14.76
CA SER A 128 6.68 3.87 -14.65
C SER A 128 7.24 4.38 -15.97
N SER A 129 7.31 5.70 -16.11
CA SER A 129 7.87 6.30 -17.31
C SER A 129 8.96 7.32 -16.96
N PRO A 130 10.15 7.22 -17.59
CA PRO A 130 11.16 8.26 -17.48
C PRO A 130 10.80 9.54 -18.26
N ASP A 131 9.88 9.46 -19.23
CA ASP A 131 9.45 10.57 -20.08
C ASP A 131 8.28 11.35 -19.49
N ALA A 132 7.68 10.88 -18.40
CA ALA A 132 6.58 11.57 -17.77
C ALA A 132 7.06 12.86 -17.09
N VAL A 133 6.32 13.95 -17.28
CA VAL A 133 6.63 15.26 -16.67
C VAL A 133 6.55 15.20 -15.14
N GLU A 134 5.59 14.45 -14.62
CA GLU A 134 5.43 14.16 -13.20
C GLU A 134 5.75 12.69 -12.91
N PRO A 135 6.22 12.34 -11.71
CA PRO A 135 6.45 10.94 -11.35
C PRO A 135 5.22 10.09 -11.60
N LEU A 136 5.34 9.13 -12.49
CA LEU A 136 4.26 8.26 -12.92
C LEU A 136 4.54 6.83 -12.50
N ASP A 137 3.61 6.24 -11.73
CA ASP A 137 3.58 4.83 -11.36
C ASP A 137 2.13 4.33 -11.51
N VAL A 138 1.91 3.44 -12.46
CA VAL A 138 0.58 2.94 -12.83
C VAL A 138 0.52 1.45 -12.61
N LEU A 139 -0.36 1.00 -11.73
CA LEU A 139 -0.64 -0.42 -11.51
C LEU A 139 -1.46 -0.97 -12.69
N LEU A 140 -0.89 -1.91 -13.44
CA LEU A 140 -1.58 -2.61 -14.52
C LEU A 140 -2.46 -3.74 -14.00
N GLY A 141 -2.01 -4.46 -12.96
CA GLY A 141 -2.80 -5.53 -12.38
C GLY A 141 -2.08 -6.33 -11.31
N VAL A 142 -2.86 -7.21 -10.67
CA VAL A 142 -2.40 -8.19 -9.68
C VAL A 142 -2.93 -9.56 -10.09
N LEU A 143 -2.08 -10.35 -10.74
CA LEU A 143 -2.47 -11.64 -11.31
C LEU A 143 -2.17 -12.79 -10.36
N GLU A 144 -2.99 -13.84 -10.39
CA GLU A 144 -2.69 -15.10 -9.73
C GLU A 144 -1.75 -15.91 -10.63
N ILE A 145 -0.68 -16.46 -10.06
CA ILE A 145 0.27 -17.33 -10.73
C ILE A 145 0.40 -18.64 -9.97
N GLU A 146 0.80 -19.71 -10.66
CA GLU A 146 0.94 -21.02 -10.03
C GLU A 146 2.14 -21.08 -9.09
N SER A 147 3.21 -20.39 -9.44
CA SER A 147 4.43 -20.31 -8.63
C SER A 147 5.24 -19.05 -8.96
N SER A 148 6.15 -18.65 -8.05
CA SER A 148 7.12 -17.58 -8.26
C SER A 148 8.29 -17.93 -9.18
N LYS A 149 8.18 -18.98 -10.00
CA LYS A 149 9.19 -19.31 -11.01
C LYS A 149 9.23 -18.23 -12.08
N GLY A 150 10.43 -17.96 -12.59
CA GLY A 150 10.63 -16.88 -13.58
C GLY A 150 9.80 -17.05 -14.85
N GLU A 151 9.53 -18.25 -15.30
CA GLU A 151 8.69 -18.54 -16.46
C GLU A 151 7.22 -18.15 -16.22
N GLU A 152 6.65 -18.54 -15.09
CA GLU A 152 5.28 -18.17 -14.70
C GLU A 152 5.10 -16.66 -14.55
N GLN A 153 6.09 -16.00 -13.96
CA GLN A 153 6.10 -14.56 -13.86
C GLN A 153 6.14 -13.89 -15.24
N ALA A 154 7.00 -14.38 -16.14
CA ALA A 154 7.13 -13.84 -17.48
C ALA A 154 5.84 -14.00 -18.29
N LEU A 155 5.18 -15.17 -18.23
CA LEU A 155 3.88 -15.39 -18.89
C LEU A 155 2.79 -14.44 -18.36
N ALA A 156 2.73 -14.22 -17.06
CA ALA A 156 1.79 -13.27 -16.48
C ALA A 156 2.05 -11.84 -16.94
N ILE A 157 3.31 -11.42 -17.02
CA ILE A 157 3.71 -10.10 -17.50
C ILE A 157 3.40 -9.96 -18.99
N GLN A 158 3.72 -10.97 -19.81
CA GLN A 158 3.39 -10.98 -21.22
C GLN A 158 1.89 -10.80 -21.44
N SER A 159 1.07 -11.62 -20.75
CA SER A 159 -0.39 -11.55 -20.87
C SER A 159 -0.94 -10.16 -20.55
N ILE A 160 -0.44 -9.50 -19.51
CA ILE A 160 -0.94 -8.17 -19.14
C ILE A 160 -0.48 -7.11 -20.14
N LEU A 161 0.76 -7.17 -20.61
CA LEU A 161 1.27 -6.23 -21.60
C LEU A 161 0.54 -6.34 -22.96
N GLU A 162 0.24 -7.55 -23.39
CA GLU A 162 -0.56 -7.80 -24.60
C GLU A 162 -1.99 -7.25 -24.44
N ASN A 163 -2.63 -7.53 -23.31
CA ASN A 163 -3.99 -7.04 -22.99
C ASN A 163 -4.10 -5.52 -22.96
N TYR A 164 -3.03 -4.84 -22.59
CA TYR A 164 -2.95 -3.37 -22.58
C TYR A 164 -2.36 -2.79 -23.88
N GLY A 165 -1.83 -3.62 -24.79
CA GLY A 165 -1.17 -3.16 -26.01
C GLY A 165 0.13 -2.39 -25.80
N LEU A 166 0.87 -2.71 -24.72
CA LEU A 166 2.03 -1.94 -24.25
C LEU A 166 3.39 -2.56 -24.63
N VAL A 167 3.41 -3.71 -25.27
CA VAL A 167 4.64 -4.48 -25.59
C VAL A 167 5.73 -3.59 -26.22
N ASN A 168 5.37 -2.79 -27.21
CA ASN A 168 6.31 -1.94 -27.96
C ASN A 168 6.76 -0.68 -27.20
N GLN A 169 6.22 -0.41 -26.02
CA GLN A 169 6.56 0.76 -25.21
C GLN A 169 7.56 0.42 -24.09
N ILE A 170 7.84 -0.87 -23.90
CA ILE A 170 8.67 -1.33 -22.80
C ILE A 170 10.15 -1.20 -23.15
N ILE A 171 10.87 -0.39 -22.39
CA ILE A 171 12.32 -0.17 -22.53
C ILE A 171 13.14 -0.71 -21.37
N GLY A 172 12.50 -1.08 -20.28
CA GLY A 172 13.18 -1.58 -19.08
C GLY A 172 12.31 -2.47 -18.22
N ALA A 173 12.95 -3.32 -17.42
CA ALA A 173 12.30 -4.16 -16.43
C ALA A 173 13.03 -4.03 -15.08
N CYS A 174 12.28 -3.77 -14.01
CA CYS A 174 12.78 -3.59 -12.66
C CYS A 174 12.16 -4.65 -11.74
N ALA A 175 13.01 -5.43 -11.10
CA ALA A 175 12.61 -6.43 -10.12
C ALA A 175 13.63 -6.53 -8.99
N ASP A 176 13.29 -7.26 -7.93
CA ASP A 176 14.25 -7.62 -6.89
C ASP A 176 15.36 -8.54 -7.45
N THR A 177 16.42 -8.73 -6.67
CA THR A 177 17.58 -9.52 -7.10
C THR A 177 17.50 -10.99 -6.70
N THR A 178 16.31 -11.54 -6.49
CA THR A 178 16.13 -12.97 -6.22
C THR A 178 16.49 -13.82 -7.44
N GLY A 179 16.86 -15.08 -7.21
CA GLY A 179 17.21 -16.01 -8.28
C GLY A 179 16.05 -16.31 -9.26
N SER A 180 14.80 -16.19 -8.80
CA SER A 180 13.61 -16.31 -9.66
C SER A 180 13.48 -15.15 -10.65
N ASN A 181 13.96 -13.98 -10.30
CA ASN A 181 13.91 -12.80 -11.18
C ASN A 181 15.18 -12.64 -12.03
N THR A 182 16.36 -12.91 -11.44
CA THR A 182 17.66 -12.58 -12.04
C THR A 182 18.44 -13.78 -12.55
N GLY A 183 17.87 -14.99 -12.42
CA GLY A 183 18.55 -16.22 -12.86
C GLY A 183 18.91 -16.17 -14.34
N ARG A 184 20.19 -16.41 -14.66
CA ARG A 184 20.79 -16.26 -15.98
C ARG A 184 20.04 -17.02 -17.09
N TYR A 185 19.43 -18.15 -16.76
CA TYR A 185 18.78 -19.03 -17.77
C TYR A 185 17.26 -19.11 -17.60
N LYS A 186 16.76 -18.97 -16.37
CA LYS A 186 15.35 -19.22 -16.03
C LYS A 186 14.73 -18.08 -15.22
N GLY A 187 15.44 -16.95 -15.10
CA GLY A 187 14.91 -15.78 -14.41
C GLY A 187 13.76 -15.13 -15.17
N ALA A 188 12.88 -14.47 -14.44
CA ALA A 188 11.74 -13.77 -15.03
C ALA A 188 12.18 -12.77 -16.10
N ILE A 189 13.20 -11.95 -15.82
CA ILE A 189 13.69 -10.93 -16.75
C ILE A 189 14.20 -11.55 -18.05
N VAL A 190 14.97 -12.62 -17.97
CA VAL A 190 15.48 -13.31 -19.17
C VAL A 190 14.32 -13.89 -20.01
N ASN A 191 13.32 -14.45 -19.36
CA ASN A 191 12.15 -14.99 -20.05
C ASN A 191 11.28 -13.89 -20.65
N ILE A 192 11.10 -12.75 -19.95
CA ILE A 192 10.38 -11.58 -20.49
C ILE A 192 11.07 -11.08 -21.77
N ILE A 193 12.38 -10.89 -21.73
CA ILE A 193 13.15 -10.45 -22.91
C ILE A 193 13.03 -11.44 -24.07
N LYS A 194 13.06 -12.75 -23.76
CA LYS A 194 13.03 -13.80 -24.78
C LYS A 194 11.66 -14.00 -25.41
N TYR A 195 10.59 -13.87 -24.65
CA TYR A 195 9.25 -14.29 -25.08
C TYR A 195 8.26 -13.14 -25.27
N ALA A 196 8.44 -12.03 -24.56
CA ALA A 196 7.49 -10.91 -24.57
C ALA A 196 7.99 -9.67 -25.31
N LEU A 197 9.31 -9.50 -25.44
CA LEU A 197 9.90 -8.26 -25.94
C LEU A 197 10.92 -8.62 -27.03
N ASP A 198 10.71 -8.11 -28.24
CA ASP A 198 11.60 -8.37 -29.39
C ASP A 198 12.93 -7.63 -29.30
N ASP A 199 13.04 -6.61 -28.47
CA ASP A 199 14.19 -5.71 -28.37
C ASP A 199 14.96 -5.85 -27.05
N ALA A 200 16.18 -5.33 -27.05
CA ALA A 200 17.02 -5.23 -25.86
C ALA A 200 16.38 -4.29 -24.83
N VAL A 201 16.01 -4.84 -23.70
CA VAL A 201 15.38 -4.13 -22.59
C VAL A 201 16.39 -3.93 -21.46
N LEU A 202 16.43 -2.73 -20.90
CA LEU A 202 17.29 -2.42 -19.75
C LEU A 202 16.85 -3.20 -18.53
N TRP A 203 17.78 -3.98 -17.97
CA TRP A 203 17.53 -4.61 -16.68
C TRP A 203 17.93 -3.67 -15.55
N LEU A 204 16.93 -3.23 -14.78
CA LEU A 204 17.09 -2.34 -13.65
C LEU A 204 16.95 -3.11 -12.34
N LEU A 205 17.94 -2.98 -11.47
CA LEU A 205 17.88 -3.59 -10.15
C LEU A 205 17.02 -2.72 -9.21
N CYS A 206 16.11 -3.35 -8.48
CA CYS A 206 15.29 -2.66 -7.51
C CYS A 206 16.16 -2.01 -6.43
N ARG A 207 16.16 -0.68 -6.36
CA ARG A 207 16.95 0.11 -5.40
C ARG A 207 16.61 -0.24 -3.96
N HIS A 208 15.33 -0.47 -3.67
CA HIS A 208 14.86 -0.86 -2.33
C HIS A 208 15.47 -2.18 -1.90
N HIS A 209 15.50 -3.18 -2.77
CA HIS A 209 16.11 -4.47 -2.45
C HIS A 209 17.63 -4.36 -2.26
N ILE A 210 18.32 -3.56 -3.07
CA ILE A 210 19.75 -3.32 -2.89
C ILE A 210 20.03 -2.70 -1.52
N MET A 211 19.28 -1.66 -1.13
CA MET A 211 19.42 -1.01 0.17
C MET A 211 19.06 -1.96 1.33
N GLU A 212 18.01 -2.75 1.16
CA GLU A 212 17.64 -3.79 2.14
C GLU A 212 18.77 -4.81 2.32
N ARG A 213 19.39 -5.24 1.25
CA ARG A 213 20.58 -6.14 1.31
C ARG A 213 21.74 -5.49 2.05
N HIS A 214 22.04 -4.23 1.82
CA HIS A 214 23.09 -3.51 2.56
C HIS A 214 22.75 -3.45 4.05
N ILE A 215 21.54 -3.06 4.41
CA ILE A 215 21.08 -3.04 5.81
C ILE A 215 21.16 -4.43 6.42
N HIS A 216 20.75 -5.47 5.68
CA HIS A 216 20.84 -6.86 6.15
C HIS A 216 22.30 -7.25 6.48
N HIS A 217 23.26 -6.90 5.63
CA HIS A 217 24.67 -7.18 5.89
C HIS A 217 25.19 -6.45 7.14
N VAL A 218 24.90 -5.15 7.26
CA VAL A 218 25.25 -4.37 8.46
C VAL A 218 24.65 -4.98 9.72
N MET A 219 23.36 -5.32 9.69
CA MET A 219 22.67 -5.92 10.83
C MET A 219 23.18 -7.33 11.15
N THR A 220 23.64 -8.08 10.15
CA THR A 220 24.24 -9.40 10.34
C THR A 220 25.62 -9.29 11.00
N GLU A 221 26.39 -8.31 10.61
CA GLU A 221 27.69 -8.03 11.24
C GLU A 221 27.54 -7.59 12.70
N LEU A 222 26.57 -6.71 12.98
CA LEU A 222 26.34 -6.19 14.33
C LEU A 222 25.67 -7.19 15.29
N GLN A 223 24.81 -8.07 14.79
CA GLN A 223 23.95 -8.92 15.64
C GLN A 223 24.07 -10.41 15.35
N GLY A 224 24.96 -10.80 14.45
CA GLY A 224 25.11 -12.18 13.99
C GLY A 224 24.05 -12.63 12.99
N GLN A 225 24.23 -13.83 12.46
CA GLN A 225 23.30 -14.44 11.53
C GLN A 225 22.00 -14.89 12.23
N THR A 226 20.88 -14.76 11.55
CA THR A 226 19.59 -15.26 12.01
C THR A 226 18.88 -16.04 10.91
N LYS A 227 18.20 -17.12 11.30
CA LYS A 227 17.34 -17.90 10.40
C LYS A 227 15.91 -17.35 10.32
N SER A 228 15.60 -16.36 11.14
CA SER A 228 14.28 -15.71 11.21
C SER A 228 14.35 -14.30 10.66
N PRO A 229 13.33 -13.81 9.97
CA PRO A 229 13.22 -12.39 9.60
C PRO A 229 13.14 -11.48 10.84
N VAL A 230 12.75 -12.03 11.99
CA VAL A 230 12.69 -11.30 13.26
C VAL A 230 14.02 -11.44 14.00
N ARG A 231 14.77 -10.35 14.10
CA ARG A 231 16.00 -10.29 14.87
C ARG A 231 15.72 -10.16 16.35
N SER A 232 16.63 -10.68 17.19
CA SER A 232 16.48 -10.72 18.66
C SER A 232 16.20 -9.35 19.28
N ILE A 233 16.82 -8.30 18.77
CA ILE A 233 16.60 -6.93 19.27
C ILE A 233 15.18 -6.45 19.00
N TYR A 234 14.61 -6.75 17.83
CA TYR A 234 13.23 -6.38 17.50
C TYR A 234 12.21 -7.21 18.27
N LYS A 235 12.52 -8.49 18.49
CA LYS A 235 11.68 -9.34 19.35
C LYS A 235 11.68 -8.80 20.79
N HIS A 236 12.84 -8.49 21.33
CA HIS A 236 12.93 -7.87 22.65
C HIS A 236 12.13 -6.55 22.71
N LEU A 237 12.25 -5.70 21.69
CA LEU A 237 11.47 -4.46 21.60
C LEU A 237 9.97 -4.73 21.57
N GLN A 238 9.52 -5.73 20.81
CA GLN A 238 8.10 -6.13 20.79
C GLN A 238 7.61 -6.60 22.16
N ASP A 239 8.41 -7.38 22.86
CA ASP A 239 8.07 -7.94 24.20
C ASP A 239 7.96 -6.84 25.26
N ILE A 240 8.79 -5.80 25.19
CA ILE A 240 8.79 -4.67 26.13
C ILE A 240 7.86 -3.53 25.69
N TRP A 241 7.39 -3.53 24.44
CA TRP A 241 6.58 -2.46 23.85
C TRP A 241 5.35 -2.04 24.68
N PRO A 242 4.56 -2.96 25.25
CA PRO A 242 3.45 -2.59 26.11
C PRO A 242 3.87 -1.81 27.36
N LYS A 243 5.11 -2.07 27.86
CA LYS A 243 5.67 -1.44 29.06
C LYS A 243 6.40 -0.13 28.76
N ILE A 244 6.85 0.06 27.52
CA ILE A 244 7.55 1.29 27.11
C ILE A 244 6.67 2.52 27.32
N ARG A 245 5.35 2.40 27.15
CA ARG A 245 4.39 3.49 27.39
C ARG A 245 4.41 4.03 28.83
N GLU A 246 4.76 3.18 29.78
CA GLU A 246 4.81 3.52 31.20
C GLU A 246 6.18 4.08 31.62
N ILE A 247 7.24 3.78 30.82
CA ILE A 247 8.63 4.04 31.19
C ILE A 247 9.21 5.23 30.39
N VAL A 248 8.69 5.50 29.19
CA VAL A 248 9.27 6.53 28.31
C VAL A 248 8.71 7.90 28.64
N ASP A 249 9.40 8.57 29.52
CA ASP A 249 9.42 10.01 29.58
C ASP A 249 10.40 10.55 28.53
N GLN A 250 10.03 11.60 27.78
CA GLN A 250 10.90 12.18 26.73
C GLN A 250 12.27 12.61 27.28
N GLU A 251 12.34 12.96 28.55
CA GLU A 251 13.58 13.35 29.23
C GLU A 251 14.56 12.19 29.42
N ASN A 252 14.06 10.95 29.45
CA ASN A 252 14.88 9.74 29.67
C ASN A 252 15.35 9.06 28.38
N LEU A 253 14.96 9.56 27.21
CA LEU A 253 15.47 9.05 25.93
C LEU A 253 16.94 9.37 25.74
N ARG A 254 17.72 8.35 25.43
CA ARG A 254 19.13 8.49 25.15
C ARG A 254 19.32 9.30 23.87
N LYS A 255 19.80 10.52 24.01
CA LYS A 255 20.11 11.39 22.86
C LYS A 255 21.47 11.01 22.26
N PHE A 256 21.64 11.37 21.00
CA PHE A 256 22.89 11.18 20.28
C PHE A 256 24.04 11.98 20.95
N ASN A 257 25.18 11.33 21.11
CA ASN A 257 26.37 12.00 21.69
C ASN A 257 27.21 12.60 20.58
N TRP A 258 27.04 13.88 20.35
CA TRP A 258 27.78 14.66 19.36
C TRP A 258 29.26 14.85 19.71
N ASN A 259 29.66 14.61 20.96
CA ASN A 259 31.03 14.86 21.45
C ASN A 259 32.04 13.73 21.09
N ARG A 260 31.62 12.76 20.29
CA ARG A 260 32.52 11.72 19.80
C ARG A 260 33.42 12.26 18.67
N PRO A 261 34.70 11.88 18.60
CA PRO A 261 35.64 12.38 17.59
C PRO A 261 35.18 12.14 16.14
N GLU A 262 34.54 11.00 15.88
CA GLU A 262 34.01 10.63 14.55
C GLU A 262 32.92 11.57 14.04
N PHE A 263 32.27 12.31 14.95
CA PHE A 263 31.25 13.31 14.64
C PHE A 263 31.73 14.74 14.81
N ALA A 264 33.02 14.95 14.85
CA ALA A 264 33.58 16.30 14.92
C ALA A 264 33.18 17.17 13.72
N PRO A 265 33.00 18.46 13.89
CA PRO A 265 32.67 19.38 12.79
C PRO A 265 33.62 19.19 11.59
N GLY A 266 33.01 19.07 10.38
CA GLY A 266 33.78 18.86 9.14
C GLY A 266 33.97 17.38 8.75
N THR A 267 33.59 16.41 9.60
CA THR A 267 33.58 15.00 9.21
C THR A 267 32.35 14.67 8.37
N VAL A 268 32.48 13.64 7.50
CA VAL A 268 31.36 13.14 6.69
C VAL A 268 30.18 12.68 7.57
N LEU A 269 30.46 12.03 8.70
CA LEU A 269 29.44 11.58 9.64
C LEU A 269 28.70 12.75 10.29
N ASN A 270 29.43 13.82 10.67
CA ASN A 270 28.76 15.03 11.18
C ASN A 270 27.85 15.66 10.15
N GLN A 271 28.31 15.75 8.90
CA GLN A 271 27.49 16.28 7.80
C GLN A 271 26.22 15.43 7.61
N LEU A 272 26.34 14.11 7.49
CA LEU A 272 25.19 13.20 7.32
C LEU A 272 24.19 13.29 8.48
N CYS A 273 24.67 13.36 9.72
CA CYS A 273 23.78 13.53 10.88
C CYS A 273 23.04 14.87 10.86
N ASN A 274 23.72 15.95 10.48
CA ASN A 274 23.08 17.27 10.35
C ASN A 274 22.04 17.31 9.21
N GLU A 275 22.36 16.73 8.05
CA GLU A 275 21.44 16.60 6.93
C GLU A 275 20.22 15.76 7.31
N THR A 276 20.43 14.65 8.02
CA THR A 276 19.35 13.77 8.51
C THR A 276 18.48 14.53 9.52
N ALA A 277 19.09 15.27 10.46
CA ALA A 277 18.33 16.06 11.43
C ALA A 277 17.47 17.13 10.74
N GLN A 278 18.05 17.82 9.76
CA GLN A 278 17.32 18.82 8.98
C GLN A 278 16.20 18.21 8.15
N PHE A 279 16.42 17.07 7.52
CA PHE A 279 15.41 16.31 6.80
C PHE A 279 14.25 15.95 7.74
N CYS A 280 14.52 15.35 8.90
CA CYS A 280 13.51 14.98 9.88
C CYS A 280 12.68 16.20 10.32
N LYS A 281 13.35 17.31 10.62
CA LYS A 281 12.69 18.56 11.01
C LYS A 281 11.72 19.05 9.91
N THR A 282 12.18 19.09 8.68
CA THR A 282 11.38 19.54 7.53
C THR A 282 10.18 18.62 7.29
N ALA A 283 10.39 17.30 7.27
CA ALA A 283 9.34 16.32 7.05
C ALA A 283 8.25 16.38 8.15
N LEU A 284 8.66 16.56 9.41
CA LEU A 284 7.71 16.67 10.53
C LEU A 284 6.91 17.99 10.48
N LEU A 285 7.52 19.08 10.04
CA LEU A 285 6.82 20.36 9.82
C LEU A 285 5.81 20.29 8.69
N GLN A 286 6.12 19.58 7.61
CA GLN A 286 5.20 19.36 6.49
C GLN A 286 4.03 18.45 6.89
N GLY A 287 4.23 17.53 7.82
CA GLY A 287 3.19 16.68 8.41
C GLY A 287 2.57 15.64 7.48
N THR A 288 3.02 15.55 6.22
CA THR A 288 2.52 14.61 5.22
C THR A 288 3.46 13.42 5.08
N PHE A 289 2.95 12.22 5.40
CA PHE A 289 3.70 10.97 5.28
C PHE A 289 2.87 9.96 4.50
N GLN A 290 3.50 9.28 3.55
CA GLN A 290 2.85 8.24 2.75
C GLN A 290 2.41 7.03 3.60
N ARG A 291 3.11 6.77 4.72
CA ARG A 291 2.86 5.66 5.63
C ARG A 291 3.12 6.10 7.08
N GLY A 292 2.35 5.52 8.00
CA GLY A 292 2.46 5.81 9.43
C GLY A 292 3.81 5.40 10.04
N ASP A 293 4.39 4.29 9.59
CA ASP A 293 5.70 3.82 10.06
C ASP A 293 6.85 4.74 9.63
N TYR A 294 6.75 5.41 8.47
CA TYR A 294 7.72 6.43 8.06
C TYR A 294 7.67 7.66 8.99
N LYS A 295 6.45 8.06 9.39
CA LYS A 295 6.28 9.12 10.39
C LYS A 295 7.00 8.76 11.69
N TYR A 296 6.74 7.55 12.24
CA TYR A 296 7.36 7.09 13.48
C TYR A 296 8.89 7.03 13.40
N LEU A 297 9.42 6.49 12.30
CA LEU A 297 10.87 6.45 12.09
C LEU A 297 11.45 7.86 12.10
N THR A 298 10.79 8.81 11.43
CA THR A 298 11.22 10.21 11.38
C THR A 298 11.17 10.86 12.76
N GLU A 299 10.10 10.63 13.53
CA GLU A 299 9.96 11.12 14.91
C GLU A 299 11.05 10.58 15.83
N LEU A 300 11.29 9.27 15.81
CA LEU A 300 12.33 8.63 16.63
C LEU A 300 13.73 9.10 16.25
N THR A 301 14.01 9.26 14.96
CA THR A 301 15.29 9.76 14.46
C THR A 301 15.52 11.22 14.88
N ALA A 302 14.49 12.05 14.78
CA ALA A 302 14.52 13.43 15.23
C ALA A 302 14.86 13.53 16.72
N ILE A 303 14.16 12.76 17.56
CA ILE A 303 14.41 12.71 19.01
C ILE A 303 15.85 12.25 19.28
N TYR A 304 16.29 11.18 18.62
CA TYR A 304 17.65 10.64 18.80
C TYR A 304 18.71 11.67 18.44
N LEU A 305 18.54 12.41 17.36
CA LEU A 305 19.46 13.46 16.93
C LEU A 305 19.30 14.80 17.68
N GLY A 306 18.38 14.87 18.65
CA GLY A 306 18.18 16.05 19.48
C GLY A 306 17.47 17.20 18.77
N VAL A 307 16.71 16.91 17.72
CA VAL A 307 15.88 17.90 17.02
C VAL A 307 14.70 18.28 17.91
N GLU A 308 14.59 19.54 18.26
CA GLU A 308 13.42 20.05 18.96
C GLU A 308 12.23 20.11 17.99
N VAL A 309 11.20 19.33 18.26
CA VAL A 309 9.94 19.33 17.52
C VAL A 309 8.80 19.61 18.50
N GLU A 310 8.13 20.73 18.29
CA GLU A 310 6.92 21.04 19.03
C GLU A 310 5.88 19.96 18.76
N LYS A 311 5.49 19.18 19.76
CA LYS A 311 4.48 18.12 19.71
C LYS A 311 4.86 16.84 18.94
N ILE A 312 5.89 16.14 19.36
CA ILE A 312 6.00 14.72 19.04
C ILE A 312 4.97 13.99 19.91
N GLN A 313 3.84 13.60 19.32
CA GLN A 313 2.93 12.65 19.94
C GLN A 313 3.49 11.24 19.79
N ILE A 314 4.51 10.91 20.60
CA ILE A 314 5.01 9.54 20.69
C ILE A 314 3.83 8.70 21.18
N PHE A 315 3.32 7.79 20.34
CA PHE A 315 2.37 6.74 20.74
C PHE A 315 0.86 7.02 20.76
N THR A 316 0.30 7.79 19.85
CA THR A 316 -1.18 7.86 19.73
C THR A 316 -1.81 6.96 18.68
N ALA A 317 -1.03 6.22 17.87
CA ALA A 317 -1.61 5.27 16.93
C ALA A 317 -1.45 3.83 17.43
N ARG A 318 -2.56 3.13 17.55
CA ARG A 318 -2.61 1.69 17.76
C ARG A 318 -1.96 1.02 16.52
N CYS A 319 -0.72 0.56 16.63
CA CYS A 319 -0.27 -0.52 15.78
C CYS A 319 -1.09 -1.76 16.18
N GLN A 320 -2.17 -2.01 15.46
CA GLN A 320 -2.75 -3.34 15.44
C GLN A 320 -1.94 -4.18 14.43
N PRO A 321 -1.61 -5.44 14.80
CA PRO A 321 -0.85 -6.37 13.98
C PRO A 321 -1.58 -6.77 12.70
#